data_924b11a5696d2109eddcb16bfc6b7d38
#
_entry.id   924b11a5696d2109eddcb16bfc6b7d38
#
_cell.length_a   1.000
_cell.length_b   1.000
_cell.length_c   1.000
_cell.angle_alpha   90.00
_cell.angle_beta   90.00
_cell.angle_gamma   90.00
#
_symmetry.space_group_name_H-M   'P 1'
#
loop_
_entity.id
_entity.type
_entity.pdbx_description
1 polymer ?
#
loop_
_entity_poly.entity_id
_entity_poly.type
_entity_poly.pdbx_seq_one_letter_code
_entity_poly.pdbx_strand_id
1 'polypeptide(L)'
;MRLNLKLFITILMLTMSTLKALADDFALKGKVIDEEGHALELVTVSCAAQGKITMTNLKGEFSLNLKTADSVEVRFTMVGYGVRKRVFRRPKGKMTVQIVMHPATTLSEVIVTQRRRQTSQTEQLNTKDLKQTPSTTGNAVEELIQQQAGVSTHNELSSQYNVRGGSFDENSVYINQTEVYRPLLISSGQQEGLSVINPNMVEKIGFSTGGFEAKYGDKMSSVLDITYRRIKGFEANATASLLGASGFVGYGNSRFSMSHGIRYKTNRHLLG
;
A
#
# COMPACT_ATOMS: atom_id res chain seq x y z
N MET A 1 5.95 34.79 -33.16
CA MET A 1 5.97 35.09 -31.68
C MET A 1 6.53 33.87 -30.96
N ARG A 2 7.86 33.79 -30.86
CA ARG A 2 8.55 32.67 -30.14
C ARG A 2 8.67 33.06 -28.67
N LEU A 3 7.69 32.67 -27.90
CA LEU A 3 7.76 32.81 -26.44
C LEU A 3 8.94 31.97 -25.94
N ASN A 4 9.94 32.63 -25.36
CA ASN A 4 11.18 31.98 -24.95
C ASN A 4 10.92 30.84 -23.96
N LEU A 5 11.00 29.61 -24.43
CA LEU A 5 10.87 28.39 -23.62
C LEU A 5 11.78 28.45 -22.38
N LYS A 6 12.94 29.08 -22.49
CA LYS A 6 13.87 29.31 -21.37
C LYS A 6 13.27 30.20 -20.29
N LEU A 7 12.51 31.24 -20.65
CA LEU A 7 11.82 32.12 -19.70
C LEU A 7 10.68 31.38 -18.98
N PHE A 8 9.95 30.54 -19.69
CA PHE A 8 8.89 29.72 -19.12
C PHE A 8 9.42 28.69 -18.12
N ILE A 9 10.54 28.04 -18.45
CA ILE A 9 11.22 27.08 -17.55
C ILE A 9 11.79 27.77 -16.32
N THR A 10 12.38 28.97 -16.44
CA THR A 10 12.89 29.72 -15.28
C THR A 10 11.76 30.22 -14.37
N ILE A 11 10.64 30.66 -14.92
CA ILE A 11 9.46 31.05 -14.12
C ILE A 11 8.86 29.83 -13.44
N LEU A 12 8.79 28.69 -14.11
CA LEU A 12 8.30 27.43 -13.54
C LEU A 12 9.23 26.92 -12.41
N MET A 13 10.56 27.02 -12.58
CA MET A 13 11.51 26.69 -11.51
C MET A 13 11.43 27.67 -10.33
N LEU A 14 11.20 28.95 -10.59
CA LEU A 14 11.09 29.96 -9.54
C LEU A 14 9.80 29.78 -8.72
N THR A 15 8.70 29.36 -9.34
CA THR A 15 7.44 29.06 -8.63
C THR A 15 7.51 27.78 -7.82
N MET A 16 8.28 26.76 -8.25
CA MET A 16 8.50 25.54 -7.47
C MET A 16 9.39 25.75 -6.23
N SER A 17 10.26 26.76 -6.22
CA SER A 17 11.14 27.02 -5.07
C SER A 17 10.46 27.71 -3.89
N THR A 18 9.26 28.26 -4.05
CA THR A 18 8.55 29.01 -2.99
C THR A 18 7.58 28.17 -2.16
N LEU A 19 7.33 26.90 -2.50
CA LEU A 19 6.53 25.99 -1.68
C LEU A 19 7.39 25.30 -0.60
N LYS A 20 8.15 26.06 0.18
CA LYS A 20 8.54 25.59 1.52
C LYS A 20 7.27 25.65 2.35
N ALA A 21 6.57 24.52 2.50
CA ALA A 21 5.55 24.37 3.52
C ALA A 21 6.22 24.72 4.86
N LEU A 22 5.86 25.85 5.43
CA LEU A 22 6.17 26.23 6.82
C LEU A 22 5.42 25.22 7.69
N ALA A 23 6.03 24.07 7.92
CA ALA A 23 5.57 23.15 8.93
C ALA A 23 5.93 23.79 10.27
N ASP A 24 5.00 24.50 10.88
CA ASP A 24 5.17 24.99 12.23
C ASP A 24 5.44 23.82 13.17
N ASP A 25 6.53 23.88 13.90
CA ASP A 25 6.82 22.91 14.95
C ASP A 25 5.98 23.26 16.18
N PHE A 26 5.43 22.24 16.82
CA PHE A 26 4.79 22.42 18.13
C PHE A 26 5.44 21.53 19.19
N ALA A 27 5.58 22.04 20.39
CA ALA A 27 6.12 21.32 21.52
C ALA A 27 4.99 20.80 22.42
N LEU A 28 4.80 19.48 22.44
CA LEU A 28 3.90 18.82 23.36
C LEU A 28 4.67 18.49 24.64
N LYS A 29 4.29 19.14 25.72
CA LYS A 29 4.78 18.86 27.08
C LYS A 29 3.66 18.33 27.94
N GLY A 30 3.99 17.55 28.95
CA GLY A 30 2.95 17.07 29.85
C GLY A 30 3.49 16.21 30.95
N LYS A 31 2.54 15.78 31.79
CA LYS A 31 2.79 14.88 32.89
C LYS A 31 1.89 13.66 32.76
N VAL A 32 2.45 12.50 32.99
CA VAL A 32 1.71 11.22 33.02
C VAL A 32 1.60 10.75 34.46
N ILE A 33 0.38 10.43 34.87
CA ILE A 33 0.06 9.99 36.23
C ILE A 33 -0.82 8.72 36.17
N ASP A 34 -0.92 8.02 37.29
CA ASP A 34 -1.90 6.95 37.50
C ASP A 34 -3.25 7.50 37.99
N GLU A 35 -4.19 6.62 38.33
CA GLU A 35 -5.51 6.98 38.89
C GLU A 35 -5.41 7.58 40.29
N GLU A 36 -4.36 7.27 41.03
CA GLU A 36 -4.10 7.74 42.38
C GLU A 36 -3.34 9.07 42.41
N GLY A 37 -2.93 9.58 41.21
CA GLY A 37 -2.20 10.83 41.05
C GLY A 37 -0.68 10.72 41.18
N HIS A 38 -0.13 9.52 41.30
CA HIS A 38 1.31 9.31 41.29
C HIS A 38 1.92 9.49 39.93
N ALA A 39 3.11 10.07 39.86
CA ALA A 39 3.83 10.27 38.64
C ALA A 39 4.36 8.94 38.08
N LEU A 40 4.10 8.68 36.80
CA LEU A 40 4.59 7.49 36.13
C LEU A 40 5.88 7.80 35.32
N GLU A 41 6.97 7.20 35.74
CA GLU A 41 8.25 7.25 35.05
C GLU A 41 8.33 6.19 33.94
N LEU A 42 9.25 6.37 32.97
CA LEU A 42 9.52 5.42 31.88
C LEU A 42 8.32 5.12 30.98
N VAL A 43 7.29 5.97 30.99
CA VAL A 43 6.20 5.86 30.01
C VAL A 43 6.74 6.25 28.65
N THR A 44 6.63 5.37 27.69
CA THR A 44 6.99 5.65 26.30
C THR A 44 5.90 6.49 25.65
N VAL A 45 6.26 7.68 25.18
CA VAL A 45 5.40 8.63 24.47
C VAL A 45 5.84 8.64 23.01
N SER A 46 5.00 8.18 22.11
CA SER A 46 5.35 8.01 20.71
C SER A 46 4.33 8.62 19.74
N CYS A 47 4.82 9.18 18.65
CA CYS A 47 4.04 9.58 17.49
C CYS A 47 4.52 8.78 16.27
N ALA A 48 3.81 7.70 15.94
CA ALA A 48 4.18 6.79 14.88
C ALA A 48 4.20 7.48 13.50
N ALA A 49 3.27 8.41 13.26
CA ALA A 49 3.18 9.14 11.99
C ALA A 49 4.42 10.00 11.68
N GLN A 50 5.16 10.43 12.72
CA GLN A 50 6.35 11.27 12.58
C GLN A 50 7.65 10.58 13.04
N GLY A 51 7.57 9.32 13.47
CA GLY A 51 8.72 8.56 13.96
C GLY A 51 9.39 9.16 15.20
N LYS A 52 8.64 9.93 16.02
CA LYS A 52 9.16 10.59 17.21
C LYS A 52 8.78 9.83 18.47
N ILE A 53 9.77 9.65 19.35
CA ILE A 53 9.61 8.93 20.61
C ILE A 53 10.34 9.70 21.72
N THR A 54 9.76 9.73 22.91
CA THR A 54 10.38 10.19 24.16
C THR A 54 9.88 9.34 25.33
N MET A 55 10.49 9.50 26.49
CA MET A 55 10.05 8.84 27.73
C MET A 55 9.82 9.86 28.85
N THR A 56 8.96 9.51 29.81
CA THR A 56 8.77 10.32 31.01
C THR A 56 9.93 10.16 31.99
N ASN A 57 10.24 11.25 32.69
CA ASN A 57 11.23 11.28 33.76
C ASN A 57 10.64 10.81 35.12
N LEU A 58 11.45 10.80 36.19
CA LEU A 58 11.03 10.44 37.58
C LEU A 58 9.82 11.23 38.08
N LYS A 59 9.54 12.42 37.54
CA LYS A 59 8.38 13.26 37.91
C LYS A 59 7.17 13.02 36.96
N GLY A 60 7.28 12.02 36.06
CA GLY A 60 6.27 11.73 35.06
C GLY A 60 6.19 12.74 33.92
N GLU A 61 7.15 13.66 33.80
CA GLU A 61 7.13 14.72 32.79
C GLU A 61 7.77 14.27 31.49
N PHE A 62 7.21 14.73 30.37
CA PHE A 62 7.75 14.50 29.04
C PHE A 62 7.74 15.76 28.18
N SER A 63 8.58 15.80 27.17
CA SER A 63 8.59 16.81 26.14
C SER A 63 8.84 16.15 24.78
N LEU A 64 7.95 16.42 23.82
CA LEU A 64 8.01 15.85 22.47
C LEU A 64 7.78 16.96 21.44
N ASN A 65 8.78 17.18 20.59
CA ASN A 65 8.69 18.17 19.50
C ASN A 65 8.18 17.48 18.25
N LEU A 66 7.06 17.97 17.73
CA LEU A 66 6.32 17.41 16.61
C LEU A 66 6.04 18.49 15.56
N LYS A 67 5.88 18.08 14.32
CA LYS A 67 5.42 18.96 13.24
C LYS A 67 3.91 19.08 13.29
N THR A 68 3.42 20.28 13.08
CA THR A 68 1.97 20.54 13.00
C THR A 68 1.37 19.82 11.79
N ALA A 69 0.25 19.14 12.02
CA ALA A 69 -0.57 18.47 11.01
C ALA A 69 -2.04 18.67 11.35
N ASP A 70 -2.97 18.35 10.44
CA ASP A 70 -4.42 18.44 10.71
C ASP A 70 -4.85 17.61 11.92
N SER A 71 -4.18 16.46 12.14
CA SER A 71 -4.33 15.65 13.34
C SER A 71 -3.03 14.94 13.67
N VAL A 72 -2.67 14.92 14.95
CA VAL A 72 -1.48 14.23 15.47
C VAL A 72 -1.92 13.26 16.56
N GLU A 73 -1.78 11.97 16.30
CA GLU A 73 -2.01 10.92 17.31
C GLU A 73 -0.72 10.65 18.09
N VAL A 74 -0.81 10.77 19.41
CA VAL A 74 0.26 10.44 20.34
C VAL A 74 -0.18 9.25 21.21
N ARG A 75 0.67 8.27 21.32
CA ARG A 75 0.46 7.03 22.06
C ARG A 75 1.35 7.01 23.30
N PHE A 76 0.75 6.61 24.42
CA PHE A 76 1.40 6.43 25.70
C PHE A 76 1.36 4.95 26.04
N THR A 77 2.53 4.35 26.32
CA THR A 77 2.64 2.93 26.64
C THR A 77 3.60 2.71 27.80
N MET A 78 3.19 1.84 28.73
CA MET A 78 3.99 1.42 29.87
C MET A 78 3.62 -0.02 30.23
N VAL A 79 4.59 -0.79 30.70
CA VAL A 79 4.34 -2.16 31.16
C VAL A 79 3.44 -2.12 32.39
N GLY A 80 2.39 -2.95 32.42
CA GLY A 80 1.41 -2.98 33.50
C GLY A 80 0.27 -1.97 33.39
N TYR A 81 0.28 -1.09 32.36
CA TYR A 81 -0.76 -0.09 32.12
C TYR A 81 -1.39 -0.25 30.71
N GLY A 82 -2.66 0.10 30.63
CA GLY A 82 -3.38 0.11 29.34
C GLY A 82 -2.82 1.17 28.39
N VAL A 83 -2.73 0.83 27.10
CA VAL A 83 -2.28 1.79 26.07
C VAL A 83 -3.25 2.96 25.99
N ARG A 84 -2.74 4.19 26.14
CA ARG A 84 -3.54 5.42 25.99
C ARG A 84 -3.17 6.11 24.68
N LYS A 85 -4.19 6.53 23.92
CA LYS A 85 -4.01 7.32 22.70
C LYS A 85 -4.70 8.67 22.86
N ARG A 86 -4.06 9.73 22.39
CA ARG A 86 -4.63 11.08 22.34
C ARG A 86 -4.42 11.68 20.97
N VAL A 87 -5.47 12.25 20.41
CA VAL A 87 -5.43 12.91 19.10
C VAL A 87 -5.54 14.43 19.33
N PHE A 88 -4.56 15.14 18.79
CA PHE A 88 -4.53 16.61 18.81
C PHE A 88 -4.89 17.11 17.41
N ARG A 89 -5.91 17.95 17.30
CA ARG A 89 -6.35 18.55 16.04
C ARG A 89 -5.71 19.91 15.86
N ARG A 90 -4.98 20.11 14.75
CA ARG A 90 -4.29 21.34 14.38
C ARG A 90 -3.50 21.99 15.52
N PRO A 91 -2.62 21.23 16.20
CA PRO A 91 -1.87 21.76 17.33
C PRO A 91 -0.91 22.86 16.88
N LYS A 92 -0.79 23.94 17.67
CA LYS A 92 0.11 25.07 17.41
C LYS A 92 0.87 25.46 18.68
N GLY A 93 2.11 25.88 18.51
CA GLY A 93 2.93 26.45 19.59
C GLY A 93 3.29 25.45 20.69
N LYS A 94 3.14 25.84 21.95
CA LYS A 94 3.40 24.98 23.13
C LYS A 94 2.08 24.50 23.71
N MET A 95 1.94 23.21 23.89
CA MET A 95 0.75 22.59 24.48
C MET A 95 1.16 21.76 25.69
N THR A 96 0.48 21.96 26.81
CA THR A 96 0.69 21.19 28.04
C THR A 96 -0.51 20.29 28.29
N VAL A 97 -0.27 19.00 28.56
CA VAL A 97 -1.32 18.01 28.78
C VAL A 97 -1.00 17.15 30.00
N GLN A 98 -2.03 16.73 30.69
CA GLN A 98 -1.94 15.70 31.72
C GLN A 98 -2.63 14.44 31.21
N ILE A 99 -1.97 13.32 31.34
CA ILE A 99 -2.44 12.01 30.89
C ILE A 99 -2.56 11.09 32.09
N VAL A 100 -3.75 10.55 32.28
CA VAL A 100 -4.00 9.52 33.29
C VAL A 100 -3.94 8.16 32.60
N MET A 101 -3.11 7.27 33.11
CA MET A 101 -3.03 5.87 32.67
C MET A 101 -3.71 4.97 33.69
N HIS A 102 -4.45 3.99 33.20
CA HIS A 102 -5.14 3.01 34.02
C HIS A 102 -4.32 1.72 34.05
N PRO A 103 -4.19 1.07 35.21
CA PRO A 103 -3.57 -0.25 35.29
C PRO A 103 -4.26 -1.21 34.30
N ALA A 104 -3.49 -2.03 33.62
CA ALA A 104 -4.05 -3.08 32.80
C ALA A 104 -4.65 -4.14 33.72
N THR A 105 -5.94 -4.03 34.03
CA THR A 105 -6.68 -4.96 34.90
C THR A 105 -6.83 -6.36 34.29
N THR A 106 -6.57 -6.48 33.03
CA THR A 106 -6.40 -7.74 32.29
C THR A 106 -5.24 -7.55 31.33
N LEU A 107 -4.30 -8.49 31.30
CA LEU A 107 -3.58 -8.74 30.07
C LEU A 107 -4.66 -8.72 29.01
N SER A 108 -4.69 -7.67 28.18
CA SER A 108 -5.48 -7.76 26.94
C SER A 108 -5.02 -9.07 26.35
N GLU A 109 -5.89 -10.07 26.48
CA GLU A 109 -5.76 -11.28 25.69
C GLU A 109 -5.37 -10.74 24.33
N VAL A 110 -4.17 -11.03 23.90
CA VAL A 110 -3.79 -10.83 22.51
C VAL A 110 -4.82 -11.71 21.83
N ILE A 111 -5.96 -11.11 21.48
CA ILE A 111 -6.84 -11.68 20.48
C ILE A 111 -5.93 -11.67 19.26
N VAL A 112 -5.12 -12.73 19.17
CA VAL A 112 -4.68 -13.24 17.91
C VAL A 112 -6.02 -13.49 17.25
N THR A 113 -6.51 -12.47 16.53
CA THR A 113 -7.53 -12.67 15.53
C THR A 113 -6.84 -13.67 14.64
N GLN A 114 -7.00 -14.94 15.05
CA GLN A 114 -6.66 -16.05 14.21
C GLN A 114 -7.44 -15.70 12.97
N ARG A 115 -6.74 -15.16 11.98
CA ARG A 115 -7.31 -14.95 10.65
C ARG A 115 -8.03 -16.26 10.42
N ARG A 116 -9.35 -16.19 10.47
CA ARG A 116 -10.22 -17.31 10.18
C ARG A 116 -9.51 -18.04 9.07
N ARG A 117 -8.96 -19.22 9.35
CA ARG A 117 -8.32 -20.02 8.31
C ARG A 117 -9.33 -19.99 7.20
N GLN A 118 -9.00 -19.23 6.16
CA GLN A 118 -9.87 -19.22 4.99
C GLN A 118 -9.90 -20.67 4.59
N THR A 119 -11.08 -21.28 4.70
CA THR A 119 -11.33 -22.65 4.30
C THR A 119 -11.17 -22.77 2.77
N SER A 120 -10.99 -21.64 2.10
CA SER A 120 -10.63 -21.58 0.69
C SER A 120 -9.14 -21.86 0.52
N GLN A 121 -8.80 -22.71 -0.40
CA GLN A 121 -7.43 -22.97 -0.82
C GLN A 121 -6.81 -21.79 -1.60
N THR A 122 -7.50 -20.64 -1.63
CA THR A 122 -7.03 -19.42 -2.29
C THR A 122 -5.96 -18.76 -1.43
N GLU A 123 -4.73 -18.77 -1.88
CA GLU A 123 -3.61 -18.08 -1.26
C GLU A 123 -3.70 -16.58 -1.56
N GLN A 124 -3.59 -15.77 -0.51
CA GLN A 124 -3.52 -14.31 -0.65
C GLN A 124 -2.07 -13.90 -0.82
N LEU A 125 -1.71 -13.51 -2.04
CA LEU A 125 -0.36 -13.05 -2.35
C LEU A 125 -0.16 -11.61 -1.84
N ASN A 126 1.04 -11.34 -1.34
CA ASN A 126 1.37 -10.05 -0.77
C ASN A 126 1.61 -9.00 -1.88
N THR A 127 0.76 -8.01 -1.98
CA THR A 127 0.88 -6.93 -2.98
C THR A 127 2.08 -6.01 -2.77
N LYS A 128 2.76 -6.07 -1.61
CA LYS A 128 4.02 -5.35 -1.41
C LYS A 128 5.13 -5.91 -2.30
N ASP A 129 5.06 -7.20 -2.57
CA ASP A 129 6.05 -7.90 -3.41
C ASP A 129 5.97 -7.43 -4.86
N LEU A 130 4.79 -6.99 -5.34
CA LEU A 130 4.65 -6.35 -6.67
C LEU A 130 5.52 -5.10 -6.85
N LYS A 131 5.78 -4.36 -5.77
CA LYS A 131 6.61 -3.15 -5.82
C LYS A 131 8.10 -3.45 -5.65
N GLN A 132 8.43 -4.59 -5.07
CA GLN A 132 9.79 -5.00 -4.76
C GLN A 132 10.36 -5.92 -5.83
N THR A 133 9.51 -6.65 -6.55
CA THR A 133 9.95 -7.52 -7.65
C THR A 133 10.14 -6.66 -8.89
N PRO A 134 11.38 -6.51 -9.37
CA PRO A 134 11.64 -5.79 -10.61
C PRO A 134 11.04 -6.58 -11.77
N SER A 135 9.95 -6.11 -12.31
CA SER A 135 9.34 -6.68 -13.51
C SER A 135 10.02 -6.13 -14.75
N THR A 136 10.76 -6.97 -15.45
CA THR A 136 11.38 -6.62 -16.71
C THR A 136 10.37 -6.55 -17.84
N THR A 137 9.29 -7.34 -17.73
CA THR A 137 8.26 -7.43 -18.77
C THR A 137 7.06 -6.52 -18.54
N GLY A 138 6.92 -5.94 -17.34
CA GLY A 138 5.76 -5.13 -16.94
C GLY A 138 4.53 -5.97 -16.60
N ASN A 139 4.67 -7.29 -16.45
CA ASN A 139 3.63 -8.25 -16.05
C ASN A 139 3.84 -8.70 -14.60
N ALA A 140 4.06 -7.76 -13.68
CA ALA A 140 4.49 -8.04 -12.31
C ALA A 140 3.53 -8.98 -11.53
N VAL A 141 2.24 -9.01 -11.86
CA VAL A 141 1.28 -9.92 -11.21
C VAL A 141 1.52 -11.35 -11.67
N GLU A 142 1.68 -11.56 -12.96
CA GLU A 142 1.93 -12.88 -13.54
C GLU A 142 3.32 -13.41 -13.14
N GLU A 143 4.32 -12.54 -13.08
CA GLU A 143 5.66 -12.89 -12.58
C GLU A 143 5.62 -13.33 -11.11
N LEU A 144 4.77 -12.70 -10.28
CA LEU A 144 4.55 -13.12 -8.90
C LEU A 144 3.85 -14.49 -8.81
N ILE A 145 2.89 -14.76 -9.71
CA ILE A 145 2.20 -16.04 -9.80
C ILE A 145 3.16 -17.14 -10.25
N GLN A 146 4.05 -16.85 -11.18
CA GLN A 146 5.06 -17.81 -11.67
C GLN A 146 6.02 -18.30 -10.59
N GLN A 147 6.16 -17.56 -9.49
CA GLN A 147 6.94 -17.97 -8.31
C GLN A 147 6.19 -18.97 -7.42
N GLN A 148 4.90 -19.20 -7.67
CA GLN A 148 4.10 -20.12 -6.86
C GLN A 148 4.35 -21.59 -7.22
N ALA A 149 4.17 -22.46 -6.23
CA ALA A 149 4.38 -23.89 -6.44
C ALA A 149 3.37 -24.47 -7.46
N GLY A 150 3.89 -25.24 -8.42
CA GLY A 150 3.07 -25.86 -9.46
C GLY A 150 2.72 -24.97 -10.64
N VAL A 151 3.30 -23.78 -10.72
CA VAL A 151 3.17 -22.88 -11.87
C VAL A 151 4.41 -23.00 -12.75
N SER A 152 4.19 -23.05 -14.06
CA SER A 152 5.26 -23.06 -15.08
C SER A 152 4.94 -22.09 -16.20
N THR A 153 5.96 -21.64 -16.91
CA THR A 153 5.82 -20.78 -18.07
C THR A 153 6.58 -21.36 -19.26
N HIS A 154 6.15 -21.07 -20.47
CA HIS A 154 6.84 -21.47 -21.68
C HIS A 154 7.76 -20.37 -22.22
N ASN A 155 7.48 -19.12 -21.85
CA ASN A 155 8.22 -17.96 -22.35
C ASN A 155 8.24 -16.87 -21.27
N GLU A 156 9.42 -16.38 -20.91
CA GLU A 156 9.61 -15.32 -19.91
C GLU A 156 9.01 -13.98 -20.34
N LEU A 157 8.82 -13.75 -21.63
CA LEU A 157 8.22 -12.52 -22.16
C LEU A 157 6.70 -12.56 -22.22
N SER A 158 6.09 -13.73 -22.01
CA SER A 158 4.65 -13.92 -22.02
C SER A 158 4.06 -13.80 -20.63
N SER A 159 2.84 -13.27 -20.54
CA SER A 159 2.03 -13.31 -19.32
C SER A 159 1.29 -14.63 -19.14
N GLN A 160 1.41 -15.54 -20.08
CA GLN A 160 0.78 -16.86 -20.00
C GLN A 160 1.52 -17.74 -19.00
N TYR A 161 0.77 -18.46 -18.19
CA TYR A 161 1.27 -19.44 -17.24
C TYR A 161 0.41 -20.70 -17.25
N ASN A 162 1.02 -21.81 -16.93
CA ASN A 162 0.39 -23.12 -16.82
C ASN A 162 0.44 -23.58 -15.37
N VAL A 163 -0.63 -24.17 -14.89
CA VAL A 163 -0.75 -24.62 -13.51
C VAL A 163 -0.97 -26.12 -13.47
N ARG A 164 -0.11 -26.83 -12.73
CA ARG A 164 -0.15 -28.28 -12.54
C ARG A 164 -0.28 -29.10 -13.85
N GLY A 165 0.36 -28.62 -14.91
CA GLY A 165 0.34 -29.28 -16.22
C GLY A 165 -0.88 -29.00 -17.08
N GLY A 166 -1.82 -28.15 -16.60
CA GLY A 166 -2.93 -27.67 -17.42
C GLY A 166 -2.49 -26.59 -18.41
N SER A 167 -3.33 -26.30 -19.40
CA SER A 167 -3.07 -25.26 -20.37
C SER A 167 -3.47 -23.88 -19.83
N PHE A 168 -2.99 -22.83 -20.49
CA PHE A 168 -3.36 -21.44 -20.12
C PHE A 168 -4.87 -21.20 -20.18
N ASP A 169 -5.56 -21.80 -21.13
CA ASP A 169 -7.02 -21.65 -21.31
C ASP A 169 -7.85 -22.26 -20.17
N GLU A 170 -7.23 -23.10 -19.35
CA GLU A 170 -7.86 -23.71 -18.17
C GLU A 170 -7.77 -22.83 -16.91
N ASN A 171 -7.15 -21.68 -17.01
CA ASN A 171 -7.06 -20.70 -15.93
C ASN A 171 -8.20 -19.68 -16.02
N SER A 172 -8.81 -19.35 -14.88
CA SER A 172 -9.75 -18.23 -14.77
C SER A 172 -9.09 -17.02 -14.20
N VAL A 173 -9.41 -15.86 -14.75
CA VAL A 173 -8.99 -14.55 -14.22
C VAL A 173 -10.22 -13.71 -13.90
N TYR A 174 -10.31 -13.27 -12.66
CA TYR A 174 -11.37 -12.38 -12.19
C TYR A 174 -10.77 -11.02 -11.82
N ILE A 175 -11.41 -9.94 -12.23
CA ILE A 175 -11.08 -8.58 -11.83
C ILE A 175 -12.33 -7.96 -11.20
N ASN A 176 -12.24 -7.60 -9.92
CA ASN A 176 -13.39 -7.08 -9.14
C ASN A 176 -14.63 -7.98 -9.26
N GLN A 177 -14.44 -9.30 -9.09
CA GLN A 177 -15.49 -10.33 -9.17
C GLN A 177 -16.09 -10.54 -10.58
N THR A 178 -15.54 -9.92 -11.60
CA THR A 178 -15.97 -10.11 -12.99
C THR A 178 -14.95 -10.97 -13.72
N GLU A 179 -15.39 -12.05 -14.36
CA GLU A 179 -14.52 -12.91 -15.16
C GLU A 179 -14.03 -12.18 -16.40
N VAL A 180 -12.73 -12.27 -16.67
CA VAL A 180 -12.08 -11.75 -17.86
C VAL A 180 -11.68 -12.91 -18.75
N TYR A 181 -12.42 -13.12 -19.82
CA TYR A 181 -12.31 -14.29 -20.70
C TYR A 181 -10.96 -14.43 -21.39
N ARG A 182 -10.34 -13.30 -21.76
CA ARG A 182 -8.99 -13.24 -22.32
C ARG A 182 -8.21 -12.12 -21.64
N PRO A 183 -7.43 -12.44 -20.60
CA PRO A 183 -6.72 -11.43 -19.81
C PRO A 183 -5.47 -10.88 -20.53
N LEU A 184 -5.43 -10.92 -21.86
CA LEU A 184 -4.35 -10.47 -22.71
C LEU A 184 -4.81 -9.28 -23.57
N LEU A 185 -4.02 -8.21 -23.59
CA LEU A 185 -4.29 -7.01 -24.40
C LEU A 185 -4.00 -7.22 -25.89
N ILE A 186 -3.04 -8.09 -26.19
CA ILE A 186 -2.64 -8.42 -27.57
C ILE A 186 -2.61 -9.93 -27.69
N SER A 187 -3.37 -10.45 -28.65
CA SER A 187 -3.37 -11.85 -29.05
C SER A 187 -3.07 -11.89 -30.56
N SER A 188 -1.79 -11.88 -30.93
CA SER A 188 -1.40 -12.10 -32.31
C SER A 188 -0.06 -12.84 -32.37
N GLY A 189 -0.13 -14.14 -32.63
CA GLY A 189 1.01 -14.99 -32.96
C GLY A 189 2.10 -15.04 -31.89
N GLN A 190 3.31 -14.68 -32.22
CA GLN A 190 4.48 -14.79 -31.34
C GLN A 190 4.60 -13.71 -30.27
N GLN A 191 3.69 -12.76 -30.20
CA GLN A 191 3.74 -11.62 -29.24
C GLN A 191 2.60 -11.63 -28.22
N GLU A 192 2.16 -12.77 -27.78
CA GLU A 192 1.18 -12.91 -26.70
C GLU A 192 1.84 -12.59 -25.37
N GLY A 193 1.82 -11.35 -24.93
CA GLY A 193 2.63 -11.10 -23.77
C GLY A 193 2.19 -10.02 -22.81
N LEU A 194 1.24 -9.16 -23.17
CA LEU A 194 0.85 -8.08 -22.28
C LEU A 194 -0.45 -8.41 -21.54
N SER A 195 -0.36 -8.55 -20.23
CA SER A 195 -1.52 -8.72 -19.36
C SER A 195 -2.44 -7.48 -19.37
N VAL A 196 -3.74 -7.72 -19.26
CA VAL A 196 -4.74 -6.66 -19.03
C VAL A 196 -4.62 -6.06 -17.64
N ILE A 197 -4.05 -6.78 -16.68
CA ILE A 197 -3.95 -6.38 -15.29
C ILE A 197 -2.94 -5.25 -15.12
N ASN A 198 -3.37 -4.11 -14.56
CA ASN A 198 -2.47 -3.01 -14.23
C ASN A 198 -1.98 -3.15 -12.78
N PRO A 199 -0.70 -3.44 -12.52
CA PRO A 199 -0.17 -3.66 -11.18
C PRO A 199 -0.37 -2.46 -10.23
N ASN A 200 -0.40 -1.22 -10.77
CA ASN A 200 -0.59 -0.01 -9.97
C ASN A 200 -2.01 0.10 -9.38
N MET A 201 -2.97 -0.63 -9.93
CA MET A 201 -4.37 -0.62 -9.49
C MET A 201 -4.70 -1.74 -8.51
N VAL A 202 -3.81 -2.73 -8.33
CA VAL A 202 -4.08 -3.93 -7.56
C VAL A 202 -4.01 -3.64 -6.05
N GLU A 203 -5.05 -4.10 -5.32
CA GLU A 203 -5.12 -4.09 -3.86
C GLU A 203 -4.89 -5.49 -3.28
N LYS A 204 -5.56 -6.51 -3.89
CA LYS A 204 -5.47 -7.89 -3.42
C LYS A 204 -5.30 -8.83 -4.60
N ILE A 205 -4.55 -9.88 -4.38
CA ILE A 205 -4.33 -10.97 -5.32
C ILE A 205 -4.66 -12.26 -4.59
N GLY A 206 -5.73 -12.92 -5.00
CA GLY A 206 -6.06 -14.28 -4.59
C GLY A 206 -5.66 -15.25 -5.69
N PHE A 207 -4.85 -16.24 -5.38
CA PHE A 207 -4.46 -17.27 -6.32
C PHE A 207 -4.75 -18.66 -5.78
N SER A 208 -5.33 -19.52 -6.60
CA SER A 208 -5.60 -20.92 -6.23
C SER A 208 -5.21 -21.86 -7.37
N THR A 209 -4.45 -22.89 -7.03
CA THR A 209 -4.00 -23.93 -7.96
C THR A 209 -4.89 -25.16 -7.91
N GLY A 210 -6.14 -25.05 -7.55
CA GLY A 210 -7.15 -26.10 -7.41
C GLY A 210 -7.95 -25.94 -6.13
N GLY A 211 -9.08 -26.64 -6.01
CA GLY A 211 -9.96 -26.55 -4.84
C GLY A 211 -10.62 -25.19 -4.69
N PHE A 212 -11.17 -24.66 -5.76
CA PHE A 212 -11.79 -23.34 -5.82
C PHE A 212 -13.08 -23.26 -5.00
N GLU A 213 -13.42 -22.07 -4.55
CA GLU A 213 -14.74 -21.79 -4.01
C GLU A 213 -15.80 -21.97 -5.10
N ALA A 214 -17.02 -22.37 -4.70
CA ALA A 214 -18.12 -22.65 -5.63
C ALA A 214 -18.52 -21.47 -6.53
N LYS A 215 -18.14 -20.26 -6.17
CA LYS A 215 -18.37 -19.06 -7.00
C LYS A 215 -17.50 -19.00 -8.27
N TYR A 216 -16.39 -19.75 -8.29
CA TYR A 216 -15.51 -19.84 -9.45
C TYR A 216 -15.84 -21.12 -10.22
N GLY A 217 -16.59 -21.00 -11.30
CA GLY A 217 -16.95 -22.12 -12.16
C GLY A 217 -16.07 -22.24 -13.40
N ASP A 218 -16.27 -23.30 -14.14
CA ASP A 218 -15.95 -23.44 -15.56
C ASP A 218 -14.45 -23.60 -15.96
N LYS A 219 -13.53 -23.61 -14.99
CA LYS A 219 -12.09 -23.78 -15.26
C LYS A 219 -11.48 -24.84 -14.34
N MET A 220 -10.41 -25.48 -14.80
CA MET A 220 -9.90 -26.69 -14.16
C MET A 220 -8.55 -26.54 -13.48
N SER A 221 -7.69 -25.60 -13.92
CA SER A 221 -6.31 -25.54 -13.47
C SER A 221 -6.06 -24.49 -12.39
N SER A 222 -6.49 -23.25 -12.58
CA SER A 222 -6.29 -22.21 -11.57
C SER A 222 -7.35 -21.10 -11.61
N VAL A 223 -7.42 -20.38 -10.49
CA VAL A 223 -8.21 -19.14 -10.38
C VAL A 223 -7.32 -18.03 -9.87
N LEU A 224 -7.29 -16.93 -10.59
CA LEU A 224 -6.67 -15.66 -10.22
C LEU A 224 -7.74 -14.62 -9.95
N ASP A 225 -7.91 -14.19 -8.71
CA ASP A 225 -8.89 -13.18 -8.30
C ASP A 225 -8.18 -11.89 -7.91
N ILE A 226 -8.37 -10.86 -8.72
CA ILE A 226 -7.77 -9.54 -8.55
C ILE A 226 -8.81 -8.55 -8.04
N THR A 227 -8.50 -7.89 -6.93
CA THR A 227 -9.29 -6.76 -6.46
C THR A 227 -8.50 -5.48 -6.68
N TYR A 228 -9.09 -4.53 -7.41
CA TYR A 228 -8.50 -3.20 -7.58
C TYR A 228 -8.79 -2.32 -6.38
N ARG A 229 -7.81 -1.48 -6.04
CA ARG A 229 -7.87 -0.62 -4.86
C ARG A 229 -8.79 0.57 -5.08
N ARG A 230 -9.47 0.95 -4.02
CA ARG A 230 -10.20 2.19 -3.97
C ARG A 230 -9.27 3.32 -3.55
N ILE A 231 -9.07 4.27 -4.44
CA ILE A 231 -8.19 5.42 -4.20
C ILE A 231 -8.81 6.34 -3.15
N LYS A 232 -7.99 6.80 -2.20
CA LYS A 232 -8.34 7.81 -1.21
C LYS A 232 -7.36 8.96 -1.33
N GLY A 233 -7.85 10.15 -1.66
CA GLY A 233 -7.01 11.31 -1.95
C GLY A 233 -6.49 11.30 -3.40
N PHE A 234 -5.40 12.00 -3.66
CA PHE A 234 -4.73 12.06 -4.95
C PHE A 234 -3.48 11.18 -4.94
N GLU A 235 -3.36 10.34 -5.95
CA GLU A 235 -2.20 9.48 -6.17
C GLU A 235 -1.81 9.54 -7.65
N ALA A 236 -0.51 9.64 -7.91
CA ALA A 236 0.04 9.54 -9.25
C ALA A 236 1.36 8.75 -9.23
N ASN A 237 1.58 7.97 -10.27
CA ASN A 237 2.82 7.22 -10.48
C ASN A 237 3.15 7.22 -11.98
N ALA A 238 4.42 7.36 -12.30
CA ALA A 238 4.94 7.20 -13.65
C ALA A 238 6.20 6.36 -13.59
N THR A 239 6.29 5.37 -14.47
CA THR A 239 7.45 4.51 -14.62
C THR A 239 7.88 4.49 -16.08
N ALA A 240 9.18 4.52 -16.30
CA ALA A 240 9.79 4.37 -17.62
C ALA A 240 10.89 3.31 -17.57
N SER A 241 10.92 2.44 -18.56
CA SER A 241 11.90 1.38 -18.73
C SER A 241 12.32 1.28 -20.20
N LEU A 242 13.33 0.49 -20.48
CA LEU A 242 13.77 0.22 -21.87
C LEU A 242 12.66 -0.45 -22.72
N LEU A 243 11.73 -1.15 -22.06
CA LEU A 243 10.66 -1.89 -22.73
C LEU A 243 9.34 -1.12 -22.78
N GLY A 244 9.28 0.10 -22.24
CA GLY A 244 8.07 0.89 -22.29
C GLY A 244 7.92 1.91 -21.17
N ALA A 245 6.75 2.50 -21.10
CA ALA A 245 6.39 3.46 -20.08
C ALA A 245 4.98 3.20 -19.56
N SER A 246 4.73 3.52 -18.30
CA SER A 246 3.40 3.49 -17.74
C SER A 246 3.14 4.72 -16.86
N GLY A 247 1.88 5.17 -16.90
CA GLY A 247 1.39 6.25 -16.06
C GLY A 247 0.12 5.81 -15.33
N PHE A 248 -0.02 6.23 -14.11
CA PHE A 248 -1.20 6.01 -13.29
C PHE A 248 -1.57 7.30 -12.56
N VAL A 249 -2.84 7.65 -12.59
CA VAL A 249 -3.41 8.77 -11.83
C VAL A 249 -4.71 8.31 -11.20
N GLY A 250 -4.86 8.56 -9.93
CA GLY A 250 -6.05 8.26 -9.17
C GLY A 250 -6.48 9.42 -8.27
N TYR A 251 -7.78 9.61 -8.16
CA TYR A 251 -8.39 10.55 -7.24
C TYR A 251 -9.61 9.93 -6.58
N GLY A 252 -9.78 10.16 -5.29
CA GLY A 252 -10.94 9.65 -4.59
C GLY A 252 -11.25 10.39 -3.30
N ASN A 253 -12.51 10.33 -2.92
CA ASN A 253 -13.02 10.81 -1.65
C ASN A 253 -13.92 9.73 -1.00
N SER A 254 -14.63 10.06 0.08
CA SER A 254 -15.51 9.11 0.77
C SER A 254 -16.64 8.54 -0.10
N ARG A 255 -17.07 9.24 -1.15
CA ARG A 255 -18.22 8.87 -2.00
C ARG A 255 -17.80 8.40 -3.38
N PHE A 256 -16.69 8.92 -3.91
CA PHE A 256 -16.25 8.71 -5.28
C PHE A 256 -14.78 8.31 -5.33
N SER A 257 -14.44 7.38 -6.22
CA SER A 257 -13.05 6.99 -6.50
C SER A 257 -12.90 6.72 -7.98
N MET A 258 -11.87 7.31 -8.58
CA MET A 258 -11.54 7.22 -10.00
C MET A 258 -10.06 6.91 -10.14
N SER A 259 -9.73 6.03 -11.09
CA SER A 259 -8.34 5.69 -11.42
C SER A 259 -8.19 5.52 -12.92
N HIS A 260 -7.10 6.06 -13.45
CA HIS A 260 -6.72 5.94 -14.85
C HIS A 260 -5.30 5.39 -14.94
N GLY A 261 -5.11 4.42 -15.83
CA GLY A 261 -3.80 3.86 -16.12
C GLY A 261 -3.56 3.82 -17.62
N ILE A 262 -2.39 4.28 -18.05
CA ILE A 262 -1.92 4.18 -19.41
C ILE A 262 -0.63 3.36 -19.39
N ARG A 263 -0.51 2.41 -20.31
CA ARG A 263 0.71 1.63 -20.50
C ARG A 263 1.06 1.58 -21.99
N TYR A 264 2.33 1.80 -22.26
CA TYR A 264 2.94 1.60 -23.56
C TYR A 264 4.08 0.60 -23.42
N LYS A 265 4.12 -0.40 -24.28
CA LYS A 265 5.18 -1.41 -24.31
C LYS A 265 5.69 -1.61 -25.74
N THR A 266 6.99 -1.81 -25.85
CA THR A 266 7.64 -2.12 -27.12
C THR A 266 8.68 -3.21 -26.91
N ASN A 267 8.69 -4.19 -27.78
CA ASN A 267 9.70 -5.27 -27.79
C ASN A 267 10.73 -5.04 -28.91
N ARG A 268 10.69 -3.89 -29.57
CA ARG A 268 11.52 -3.60 -30.75
C ARG A 268 13.03 -3.71 -30.50
N HIS A 269 13.45 -3.45 -29.26
CA HIS A 269 14.87 -3.48 -28.90
C HIS A 269 15.36 -4.89 -28.46
N LEU A 270 14.45 -5.86 -28.33
CA LEU A 270 14.79 -7.25 -27.97
C LEU A 270 14.83 -8.17 -29.19
N LEU A 271 14.21 -7.76 -30.29
CA LEU A 271 14.05 -8.57 -31.51
C LEU A 271 14.79 -7.98 -32.72
N GLY A 272 15.59 -6.92 -32.50
CA GLY A 272 16.37 -6.25 -33.53
C GLY A 272 17.76 -6.83 -33.73
#